data_0b53834caafe5b200f46890d45021ce8
#
_entry.id   0b53834caafe5b200f46890d45021ce8
#
_cell.length_a   1.000
_cell.length_b   1.000
_cell.length_c   1.000
_cell.angle_alpha   90.00
_cell.angle_beta   90.00
_cell.angle_gamma   90.00
#
_symmetry.space_group_name_H-M   'P 1'
#
loop_
_entity.id
_entity.type
_entity.pdbx_description
1 polymer ?
#
loop_
_entity_poly.entity_id
_entity_poly.type
_entity_poly.pdbx_seq_one_letter_code
_entity_poly.pdbx_strand_id
1 'polypeptide(L)'
;KAMVAFNLTGEIDEMRRRHDLVLDCGGTCVMVNLTGVGMSGMIDIGRHTELPIHAHRAGWGALTRDPLLGWSYPAWSKLWRLAGADHMHVNGFDNKFTESNESVAASVASLKDPLFGNSPMCAVPVFSSGQTVRQAAATLNAAGSPDVLVTAGGGIIAHPDGVTEGVKAMRQAYDAAMQGVDVDVYAKEYHELTAALAAF
;
A
#
# COMPACT_ATOMS: atom_id res chain seq x y z
N LYS A 1 2.48 0.91 -19.17
CA LYS A 1 2.01 2.20 -18.68
C LYS A 1 2.05 2.16 -17.15
N ALA A 2 2.71 3.12 -16.49
CA ALA A 2 2.78 3.15 -15.05
C ALA A 2 1.45 3.64 -14.45
N MET A 3 1.06 3.11 -13.30
CA MET A 3 -0.02 3.67 -12.48
C MET A 3 0.57 4.77 -11.59
N VAL A 4 -0.06 5.93 -11.58
CA VAL A 4 0.31 7.05 -10.70
C VAL A 4 -0.91 7.44 -9.89
N ALA A 5 -0.79 7.37 -8.56
CA ALA A 5 -1.85 7.76 -7.63
C ALA A 5 -1.73 9.25 -7.28
N PHE A 6 -2.59 10.07 -7.84
CA PHE A 6 -2.60 11.52 -7.61
C PHE A 6 -3.40 11.88 -6.36
N ASN A 7 -2.78 12.61 -5.44
CA ASN A 7 -3.42 13.00 -4.19
C ASN A 7 -4.46 14.10 -4.40
N LEU A 8 -5.72 13.77 -4.17
CA LEU A 8 -6.85 14.69 -4.28
C LEU A 8 -7.22 15.35 -2.94
N THR A 9 -6.68 14.86 -1.81
CA THR A 9 -7.10 15.24 -0.45
C THR A 9 -7.32 16.75 -0.31
N GLY A 10 -8.53 17.13 0.07
CA GLY A 10 -8.96 18.51 0.20
C GLY A 10 -10.46 18.58 0.55
N GLU A 11 -11.06 19.73 0.40
CA GLU A 11 -12.51 19.88 0.46
C GLU A 11 -13.19 19.24 -0.76
N ILE A 12 -14.45 18.89 -0.66
CA ILE A 12 -15.18 18.08 -1.65
C ILE A 12 -15.10 18.70 -3.05
N ASP A 13 -15.37 19.98 -3.19
CA ASP A 13 -15.36 20.65 -4.49
C ASP A 13 -13.95 20.71 -5.08
N GLU A 14 -12.94 20.88 -4.25
CA GLU A 14 -11.55 20.87 -4.68
C GLU A 14 -11.08 19.44 -5.06
N MET A 15 -11.54 18.41 -4.36
CA MET A 15 -11.27 17.02 -4.74
C MET A 15 -11.86 16.69 -6.11
N ARG A 16 -13.09 17.10 -6.39
CA ARG A 16 -13.73 16.91 -7.70
C ARG A 16 -12.97 17.64 -8.80
N ARG A 17 -12.62 18.91 -8.58
CA ARG A 17 -11.84 19.70 -9.55
C ARG A 17 -10.47 19.06 -9.86
N ARG A 18 -9.77 18.57 -8.83
CA ARG A 18 -8.49 17.84 -9.01
C ARG A 18 -8.67 16.52 -9.72
N HIS A 19 -9.76 15.80 -9.42
CA HIS A 19 -10.10 14.57 -10.10
C HIS A 19 -10.27 14.77 -11.61
N ASP A 20 -11.06 15.78 -12.01
CA ASP A 20 -11.30 16.08 -13.42
C ASP A 20 -9.99 16.45 -14.14
N LEU A 21 -9.11 17.22 -13.48
CA LEU A 21 -7.76 17.50 -14.00
C LEU A 21 -6.92 16.21 -14.16
N VAL A 22 -7.02 15.28 -13.23
CA VAL A 22 -6.31 13.97 -13.34
C VAL A 22 -6.81 13.19 -14.53
N LEU A 23 -8.12 13.18 -14.79
CA LEU A 23 -8.69 12.54 -15.98
C LEU A 23 -8.22 13.21 -17.27
N ASP A 24 -8.27 14.52 -17.35
CA ASP A 24 -7.83 15.31 -18.52
C ASP A 24 -6.35 15.07 -18.85
N CYS A 25 -5.53 14.84 -17.83
CA CYS A 25 -4.11 14.48 -17.97
C CYS A 25 -3.87 12.97 -18.26
N GLY A 26 -4.91 12.17 -18.38
CA GLY A 26 -4.81 10.72 -18.60
C GLY A 26 -4.31 9.95 -17.37
N GLY A 27 -4.59 10.44 -16.18
CA GLY A 27 -4.31 9.75 -14.91
C GLY A 27 -5.05 8.43 -14.81
N THR A 28 -4.54 7.52 -13.97
CA THR A 28 -5.01 6.13 -13.89
C THR A 28 -5.37 5.68 -12.49
N CYS A 29 -5.16 6.53 -11.49
CA CYS A 29 -5.46 6.26 -10.09
C CYS A 29 -5.53 7.57 -9.33
N VAL A 30 -6.40 7.66 -8.34
CA VAL A 30 -6.49 8.78 -7.42
C VAL A 30 -6.18 8.34 -6.00
N MET A 31 -5.67 9.25 -5.18
CA MET A 31 -5.37 8.97 -3.78
C MET A 31 -6.10 9.96 -2.87
N VAL A 32 -6.59 9.47 -1.74
CA VAL A 32 -7.13 10.32 -0.67
C VAL A 32 -6.56 9.89 0.68
N ASN A 33 -6.30 10.87 1.56
CA ASN A 33 -6.03 10.60 2.97
C ASN A 33 -7.37 10.45 3.70
N LEU A 34 -7.69 9.23 4.12
CA LEU A 34 -8.97 8.87 4.73
C LEU A 34 -9.32 9.73 5.95
N THR A 35 -8.35 9.98 6.83
CA THR A 35 -8.57 10.84 8.01
C THR A 35 -8.85 12.29 7.63
N GLY A 36 -8.20 12.77 6.56
CA GLY A 36 -8.38 14.16 6.10
C GLY A 36 -9.70 14.42 5.39
N VAL A 37 -10.19 13.46 4.59
CA VAL A 37 -11.43 13.65 3.81
C VAL A 37 -12.69 13.20 4.58
N GLY A 38 -12.52 12.32 5.55
CA GLY A 38 -13.63 11.72 6.29
C GLY A 38 -14.53 10.83 5.44
N MET A 39 -15.52 10.22 6.06
CA MET A 39 -16.42 9.27 5.40
C MET A 39 -17.23 9.93 4.27
N SER A 40 -17.73 11.15 4.50
CA SER A 40 -18.53 11.87 3.50
C SER A 40 -17.71 12.21 2.26
N GLY A 41 -16.46 12.68 2.43
CA GLY A 41 -15.58 12.96 1.30
C GLY A 41 -15.18 11.70 0.53
N MET A 42 -14.95 10.58 1.22
CA MET A 42 -14.66 9.30 0.57
C MET A 42 -15.83 8.78 -0.25
N ILE A 43 -17.06 8.83 0.30
CA ILE A 43 -18.27 8.41 -0.41
C ILE A 43 -18.54 9.33 -1.62
N ASP A 44 -18.30 10.61 -1.47
CA ASP A 44 -18.48 11.57 -2.55
C ASP A 44 -17.55 11.28 -3.72
N ILE A 45 -16.24 11.17 -3.46
CA ILE A 45 -15.27 10.86 -4.53
C ILE A 45 -15.48 9.46 -5.12
N GLY A 46 -15.88 8.47 -4.30
CA GLY A 46 -16.21 7.12 -4.77
C GLY A 46 -17.41 7.07 -5.73
N ARG A 47 -18.32 8.04 -5.64
CA ARG A 47 -19.43 8.18 -6.59
C ARG A 47 -19.06 9.01 -7.82
N HIS A 48 -18.05 9.85 -7.70
CA HIS A 48 -17.61 10.77 -8.75
C HIS A 48 -16.59 10.15 -9.70
N THR A 49 -15.79 9.17 -9.23
CA THR A 49 -14.68 8.59 -10.00
C THR A 49 -14.97 7.18 -10.51
N GLU A 50 -14.45 6.87 -11.72
CA GLU A 50 -14.29 5.51 -12.23
C GLU A 50 -12.84 5.00 -12.08
N LEU A 51 -11.92 5.87 -11.59
CA LEU A 51 -10.53 5.48 -11.33
C LEU A 51 -10.42 4.78 -9.98
N PRO A 52 -9.50 3.82 -9.84
CA PRO A 52 -9.20 3.20 -8.55
C PRO A 52 -8.82 4.24 -7.50
N ILE A 53 -9.34 4.08 -6.28
CA ILE A 53 -9.04 4.95 -5.14
C ILE A 53 -7.99 4.30 -4.25
N HIS A 54 -6.81 4.91 -4.21
CA HIS A 54 -5.73 4.57 -3.29
C HIS A 54 -5.95 5.27 -1.94
N ALA A 55 -6.43 4.53 -0.95
CA ALA A 55 -6.81 5.04 0.35
C ALA A 55 -5.62 5.05 1.33
N HIS A 56 -5.08 6.24 1.57
CA HIS A 56 -3.94 6.43 2.46
C HIS A 56 -4.39 6.63 3.91
N ARG A 57 -3.79 5.88 4.85
CA ARG A 57 -4.14 5.92 6.27
C ARG A 57 -3.31 6.90 7.13
N ALA A 58 -2.83 8.01 6.58
CA ALA A 58 -2.12 9.01 7.36
C ALA A 58 -2.98 9.46 8.55
N GLY A 59 -2.35 9.61 9.73
CA GLY A 59 -3.06 9.90 10.97
C GLY A 59 -3.59 8.67 11.72
N TRP A 60 -3.53 7.46 11.15
CA TRP A 60 -3.98 6.23 11.80
C TRP A 60 -3.38 6.01 13.20
N GLY A 61 -2.12 6.38 13.41
CA GLY A 61 -1.48 6.28 14.72
C GLY A 61 -2.21 7.04 15.85
N ALA A 62 -2.96 8.09 15.53
CA ALA A 62 -3.79 8.78 16.51
C ALA A 62 -4.97 7.93 17.02
N LEU A 63 -5.38 6.94 16.22
CA LEU A 63 -6.50 6.05 16.53
C LEU A 63 -6.06 4.71 17.15
N THR A 64 -4.76 4.44 17.27
CA THR A 64 -4.27 3.09 17.62
C THR A 64 -3.11 3.06 18.60
N ARG A 65 -2.54 4.21 18.98
CA ARG A 65 -1.40 4.24 19.91
C ARG A 65 -1.78 3.87 21.35
N ASP A 66 -2.99 4.20 21.76
CA ASP A 66 -3.49 3.83 23.06
C ASP A 66 -4.08 2.40 22.99
N PRO A 67 -3.63 1.47 23.83
CA PRO A 67 -4.13 0.08 23.79
C PRO A 67 -5.59 -0.08 24.22
N LEU A 68 -6.15 0.92 24.89
CA LEU A 68 -7.53 0.88 25.41
C LEU A 68 -8.51 1.72 24.58
N LEU A 69 -8.02 2.59 23.71
CA LEU A 69 -8.84 3.53 22.94
C LEU A 69 -8.52 3.45 21.46
N GLY A 70 -9.55 3.47 20.63
CA GLY A 70 -9.41 3.54 19.19
C GLY A 70 -10.15 2.45 18.43
N TRP A 71 -9.66 2.17 17.24
CA TRP A 71 -10.27 1.23 16.30
C TRP A 71 -9.31 0.09 15.99
N SER A 72 -9.82 -1.13 15.89
CA SER A 72 -9.04 -2.18 15.22
C SER A 72 -9.02 -1.91 13.71
N TYR A 73 -7.88 -2.16 13.06
CA TYR A 73 -7.77 -1.97 11.61
C TYR A 73 -8.79 -2.84 10.83
N PRO A 74 -9.03 -4.12 11.18
CA PRO A 74 -10.06 -4.92 10.52
C PRO A 74 -11.45 -4.28 10.52
N ALA A 75 -11.89 -3.70 11.63
CA ALA A 75 -13.18 -3.01 11.71
C ALA A 75 -13.18 -1.72 10.90
N TRP A 76 -12.14 -0.91 11.04
CA TRP A 76 -11.98 0.36 10.35
C TRP A 76 -11.90 0.18 8.82
N SER A 77 -11.14 -0.80 8.35
CA SER A 77 -10.99 -1.07 6.92
C SER A 77 -12.30 -1.45 6.24
N LYS A 78 -13.18 -2.18 6.92
CA LYS A 78 -14.50 -2.55 6.40
C LYS A 78 -15.34 -1.32 6.04
N LEU A 79 -15.33 -0.29 6.88
CA LEU A 79 -16.08 0.94 6.61
C LEU A 79 -15.58 1.65 5.36
N TRP A 80 -14.27 1.72 5.18
CA TRP A 80 -13.68 2.38 4.02
C TRP A 80 -13.82 1.57 2.73
N ARG A 81 -13.79 0.24 2.82
CA ARG A 81 -14.11 -0.64 1.68
C ARG A 81 -15.56 -0.45 1.24
N LEU A 82 -16.52 -0.33 2.18
CA LEU A 82 -17.91 0.02 1.88
C LEU A 82 -18.05 1.41 1.26
N ALA A 83 -17.16 2.33 1.57
CA ALA A 83 -17.13 3.68 1.00
C ALA A 83 -16.43 3.75 -0.37
N GLY A 84 -15.85 2.65 -0.88
CA GLY A 84 -15.26 2.58 -2.22
C GLY A 84 -13.73 2.59 -2.26
N ALA A 85 -13.02 2.22 -1.18
CA ALA A 85 -11.57 2.11 -1.22
C ALA A 85 -11.12 0.84 -1.98
N ASP A 86 -10.29 1.01 -3.02
CA ASP A 86 -9.74 -0.09 -3.83
C ASP A 86 -8.38 -0.57 -3.34
N HIS A 87 -7.53 0.36 -2.91
CA HIS A 87 -6.21 0.07 -2.36
C HIS A 87 -6.11 0.66 -0.96
N MET A 88 -5.65 -0.13 0.04
CA MET A 88 -5.55 0.35 1.42
C MET A 88 -4.20 0.03 2.06
N HIS A 89 -3.58 1.05 2.68
CA HIS A 89 -2.33 0.87 3.41
C HIS A 89 -2.50 -0.01 4.64
N VAL A 90 -1.63 -1.01 4.78
CA VAL A 90 -1.59 -1.96 5.92
C VAL A 90 -0.32 -1.86 6.78
N ASN A 91 0.58 -0.90 6.52
CA ASN A 91 1.99 -0.92 6.85
C ASN A 91 2.72 -2.05 6.11
N GLY A 92 3.85 -2.48 6.64
CA GLY A 92 4.60 -3.59 6.11
C GLY A 92 5.27 -4.37 7.24
N PHE A 93 5.88 -5.48 6.92
CA PHE A 93 6.65 -6.27 7.87
C PHE A 93 7.92 -5.51 8.27
N ASP A 94 8.35 -5.70 9.52
CA ASP A 94 9.51 -5.03 10.10
C ASP A 94 9.48 -3.51 9.85
N ASN A 95 8.29 -2.94 9.98
CA ASN A 95 8.06 -1.54 9.65
C ASN A 95 8.74 -0.59 10.65
N LYS A 96 8.98 0.64 10.20
CA LYS A 96 9.58 1.71 11.00
C LYS A 96 8.71 2.27 12.14
N PHE A 97 7.51 1.76 12.32
CA PHE A 97 6.59 2.12 13.39
C PHE A 97 6.51 1.02 14.45
N THR A 98 5.59 1.15 15.38
CA THR A 98 5.43 0.22 16.51
C THR A 98 4.41 -0.90 16.25
N GLU A 99 3.86 -0.99 15.04
CA GLU A 99 2.89 -2.02 14.69
C GLU A 99 3.58 -3.38 14.50
N SER A 100 3.07 -4.42 15.15
CA SER A 100 3.65 -5.76 15.07
C SER A 100 3.37 -6.43 13.72
N ASN A 101 4.20 -7.41 13.35
CA ASN A 101 4.03 -8.18 12.12
C ASN A 101 2.70 -8.98 12.12
N GLU A 102 2.23 -9.45 13.28
CA GLU A 102 0.93 -10.11 13.43
C GLU A 102 -0.23 -9.16 13.14
N SER A 103 -0.14 -7.90 13.59
CA SER A 103 -1.14 -6.87 13.30
C SER A 103 -1.17 -6.55 11.80
N VAL A 104 0.00 -6.46 11.16
CA VAL A 104 0.10 -6.27 9.70
C VAL A 104 -0.55 -7.44 8.96
N ALA A 105 -0.24 -8.68 9.34
CA ALA A 105 -0.83 -9.87 8.72
C ALA A 105 -2.36 -9.91 8.88
N ALA A 106 -2.88 -9.59 10.07
CA ALA A 106 -4.32 -9.50 10.32
C ALA A 106 -4.97 -8.38 9.47
N SER A 107 -4.27 -7.27 9.30
CA SER A 107 -4.72 -6.16 8.44
C SER A 107 -4.82 -6.60 6.97
N VAL A 108 -3.82 -7.31 6.45
CA VAL A 108 -3.81 -7.88 5.09
C VAL A 108 -4.99 -8.83 4.91
N ALA A 109 -5.16 -9.80 5.83
CA ALA A 109 -6.26 -10.76 5.77
C ALA A 109 -7.61 -10.04 5.75
N SER A 110 -7.79 -9.03 6.59
CA SER A 110 -9.06 -8.28 6.67
C SER A 110 -9.44 -7.55 5.39
N LEU A 111 -8.49 -7.17 4.54
CA LEU A 111 -8.76 -6.52 3.25
C LEU A 111 -9.20 -7.53 2.17
N LYS A 112 -8.77 -8.77 2.31
CA LYS A 112 -9.06 -9.85 1.36
C LYS A 112 -10.32 -10.63 1.71
N ASP A 113 -10.77 -10.57 2.96
CA ASP A 113 -12.01 -11.20 3.39
C ASP A 113 -13.21 -10.56 2.71
N PRO A 114 -14.06 -11.32 1.99
CA PRO A 114 -15.27 -10.80 1.40
C PRO A 114 -16.20 -10.19 2.46
N LEU A 115 -16.75 -9.00 2.21
CA LEU A 115 -17.76 -8.42 3.08
C LEU A 115 -19.14 -9.03 2.83
N PHE A 116 -19.43 -9.38 1.57
CA PHE A 116 -20.69 -9.98 1.16
C PHE A 116 -20.46 -11.07 0.12
N GLY A 117 -21.27 -12.11 0.14
CA GLY A 117 -21.13 -13.26 -0.76
C GLY A 117 -21.20 -12.89 -2.25
N ASN A 118 -22.07 -11.94 -2.62
CA ASN A 118 -22.28 -11.51 -4.02
C ASN A 118 -21.47 -10.28 -4.40
N SER A 119 -20.86 -9.60 -3.44
CA SER A 119 -20.02 -8.43 -3.64
C SER A 119 -18.90 -8.46 -2.62
N PRO A 120 -17.74 -9.02 -2.96
CA PRO A 120 -16.66 -9.24 -2.00
C PRO A 120 -16.10 -7.93 -1.45
N MET A 121 -16.14 -6.85 -2.23
CA MET A 121 -15.60 -5.54 -1.84
C MET A 121 -14.21 -5.66 -1.19
N CYS A 122 -13.37 -6.52 -1.74
CA CYS A 122 -11.98 -6.66 -1.31
C CYS A 122 -11.18 -5.43 -1.73
N ALA A 123 -10.13 -5.12 -0.99
CA ALA A 123 -9.18 -4.07 -1.37
C ALA A 123 -7.77 -4.65 -1.51
N VAL A 124 -6.99 -4.10 -2.42
CA VAL A 124 -5.58 -4.47 -2.60
C VAL A 124 -4.77 -3.93 -1.42
N PRO A 125 -4.04 -4.78 -0.69
CA PRO A 125 -3.19 -4.32 0.40
C PRO A 125 -1.99 -3.53 -0.14
N VAL A 126 -1.72 -2.38 0.48
CA VAL A 126 -0.56 -1.53 0.19
C VAL A 126 0.44 -1.65 1.32
N PHE A 127 1.53 -2.35 1.08
CA PHE A 127 2.64 -2.44 2.03
C PHE A 127 3.51 -1.20 1.97
N SER A 128 3.89 -0.68 3.12
CA SER A 128 4.58 0.60 3.25
C SER A 128 5.45 0.67 4.50
N SER A 129 5.95 1.87 4.85
CA SER A 129 6.57 2.13 6.14
C SER A 129 7.93 1.49 6.35
N GLY A 130 8.85 1.79 5.44
CA GLY A 130 10.25 1.35 5.54
C GLY A 130 10.55 0.05 4.80
N GLN A 131 9.73 -0.32 3.84
CA GLN A 131 9.95 -1.53 3.05
C GLN A 131 11.22 -1.45 2.22
N THR A 132 11.95 -2.56 2.19
CA THR A 132 13.18 -2.79 1.42
C THR A 132 13.07 -4.10 0.67
N VAL A 133 14.14 -4.56 0.05
CA VAL A 133 14.23 -5.86 -0.62
C VAL A 133 14.03 -7.06 0.33
N ARG A 134 14.30 -6.87 1.63
CA ARG A 134 14.27 -7.97 2.63
C ARG A 134 12.86 -8.48 2.94
N GLN A 135 11.83 -7.63 2.83
CA GLN A 135 10.46 -7.99 3.18
C GLN A 135 9.66 -8.65 2.04
N ALA A 136 10.25 -8.80 0.84
CA ALA A 136 9.51 -9.28 -0.35
C ALA A 136 8.82 -10.64 -0.12
N ALA A 137 9.55 -11.63 0.41
CA ALA A 137 8.99 -12.96 0.68
C ALA A 137 7.88 -12.93 1.73
N ALA A 138 8.08 -12.23 2.85
CA ALA A 138 7.08 -12.09 3.91
C ALA A 138 5.82 -11.40 3.39
N THR A 139 5.98 -10.37 2.55
CA THR A 139 4.88 -9.63 1.91
C THR A 139 4.02 -10.55 1.04
N LEU A 140 4.63 -11.30 0.12
CA LEU A 140 3.88 -12.21 -0.77
C LEU A 140 3.25 -13.38 -0.01
N ASN A 141 3.95 -13.92 0.98
CA ASN A 141 3.41 -14.99 1.83
C ASN A 141 2.16 -14.53 2.59
N ALA A 142 2.19 -13.36 3.20
CA ALA A 142 1.04 -12.81 3.91
C ALA A 142 -0.13 -12.46 2.96
N ALA A 143 0.19 -11.95 1.79
CA ALA A 143 -0.82 -11.64 0.79
C ALA A 143 -1.41 -12.90 0.14
N GLY A 144 -0.65 -13.99 0.05
CA GLY A 144 -1.05 -15.23 -0.63
C GLY A 144 -1.28 -15.05 -2.14
N SER A 145 -0.87 -13.92 -2.71
CA SER A 145 -0.94 -13.61 -4.14
C SER A 145 -0.01 -12.46 -4.50
N PRO A 146 0.34 -12.27 -5.79
CA PRO A 146 1.10 -11.11 -6.23
C PRO A 146 0.26 -9.82 -6.32
N ASP A 147 -1.04 -9.88 -6.02
CA ASP A 147 -1.95 -8.73 -6.07
C ASP A 147 -1.72 -7.82 -4.84
N VAL A 148 -0.62 -7.12 -4.85
CA VAL A 148 -0.17 -6.21 -3.80
C VAL A 148 0.42 -4.94 -4.39
N LEU A 149 0.35 -3.85 -3.64
CA LEU A 149 1.13 -2.65 -3.90
C LEU A 149 2.20 -2.51 -2.82
N VAL A 150 3.39 -2.08 -3.22
CA VAL A 150 4.49 -1.85 -2.30
C VAL A 150 5.04 -0.43 -2.50
N THR A 151 5.09 0.33 -1.42
CA THR A 151 5.68 1.65 -1.41
C THR A 151 7.00 1.63 -0.63
N ALA A 152 8.09 1.62 -1.35
CA ALA A 152 9.44 1.42 -0.82
C ALA A 152 10.33 2.65 -1.08
N GLY A 153 9.88 3.85 -0.67
CA GLY A 153 10.60 5.09 -0.94
C GLY A 153 12.06 5.03 -0.51
N GLY A 154 12.35 4.82 0.78
CA GLY A 154 13.71 4.69 1.29
C GLY A 154 14.47 3.51 0.70
N GLY A 155 13.83 2.35 0.61
CA GLY A 155 14.43 1.13 0.05
C GLY A 155 14.79 1.20 -1.44
N ILE A 156 14.27 2.20 -2.16
CA ILE A 156 14.63 2.48 -3.56
C ILE A 156 15.59 3.67 -3.65
N ILE A 157 15.23 4.81 -3.04
CA ILE A 157 15.96 6.08 -3.21
C ILE A 157 17.35 6.02 -2.56
N ALA A 158 17.49 5.28 -1.47
CA ALA A 158 18.76 5.15 -0.74
C ALA A 158 19.65 3.99 -1.26
N HIS A 159 19.35 3.41 -2.43
CA HIS A 159 20.21 2.41 -3.04
C HIS A 159 21.59 3.00 -3.36
N PRO A 160 22.71 2.28 -3.02
CA PRO A 160 24.06 2.81 -3.23
C PRO A 160 24.36 3.26 -4.65
N ASP A 161 23.84 2.53 -5.65
CA ASP A 161 24.07 2.80 -7.06
C ASP A 161 22.95 3.65 -7.70
N GLY A 162 22.07 4.24 -6.88
CA GLY A 162 21.03 5.16 -7.32
C GLY A 162 19.66 4.55 -7.53
N VAL A 163 18.68 5.41 -7.81
CA VAL A 163 17.24 5.08 -7.83
C VAL A 163 16.91 3.99 -8.86
N THR A 164 17.51 4.04 -10.04
CA THR A 164 17.26 3.04 -11.10
C THR A 164 17.63 1.64 -10.64
N GLU A 165 18.78 1.49 -9.98
CA GLU A 165 19.27 0.21 -9.48
C GLU A 165 18.43 -0.23 -8.26
N GLY A 166 17.96 0.72 -7.45
CA GLY A 166 17.00 0.43 -6.37
C GLY A 166 15.67 -0.14 -6.86
N VAL A 167 15.15 0.36 -7.98
CA VAL A 167 13.94 -0.21 -8.62
C VAL A 167 14.20 -1.63 -9.13
N LYS A 168 15.36 -1.87 -9.78
CA LYS A 168 15.75 -3.21 -10.24
C LYS A 168 15.89 -4.18 -9.06
N ALA A 169 16.62 -3.78 -8.01
CA ALA A 169 16.81 -4.60 -6.81
C ALA A 169 15.47 -4.98 -6.16
N MET A 170 14.54 -4.02 -6.02
CA MET A 170 13.21 -4.29 -5.50
C MET A 170 12.46 -5.30 -6.37
N ARG A 171 12.50 -5.14 -7.70
CA ARG A 171 11.89 -6.08 -8.63
C ARG A 171 12.49 -7.48 -8.50
N GLN A 172 13.82 -7.59 -8.47
CA GLN A 172 14.54 -8.86 -8.32
C GLN A 172 14.18 -9.57 -7.02
N ALA A 173 14.03 -8.85 -5.89
CA ALA A 173 13.60 -9.43 -4.62
C ALA A 173 12.18 -10.02 -4.70
N TYR A 174 11.27 -9.35 -5.39
CA TYR A 174 9.92 -9.89 -5.62
C TYR A 174 9.91 -11.03 -6.62
N ASP A 175 10.75 -11.01 -7.64
CA ASP A 175 10.90 -12.12 -8.58
C ASP A 175 11.46 -13.37 -7.86
N ALA A 176 12.43 -13.22 -6.97
CA ALA A 176 12.93 -14.29 -6.10
C ALA A 176 11.81 -14.88 -5.23
N ALA A 177 11.04 -14.02 -4.56
CA ALA A 177 9.95 -14.44 -3.70
C ALA A 177 8.84 -15.17 -4.49
N MET A 178 8.49 -14.71 -5.69
CA MET A 178 7.52 -15.40 -6.56
C MET A 178 8.00 -16.77 -7.04
N GLN A 179 9.31 -16.96 -7.19
CA GLN A 179 9.91 -18.23 -7.55
C GLN A 179 10.16 -19.15 -6.35
N GLY A 180 9.90 -18.67 -5.11
CA GLY A 180 10.20 -19.40 -3.89
C GLY A 180 11.71 -19.58 -3.63
N VAL A 181 12.55 -18.73 -4.20
CA VAL A 181 14.00 -18.73 -4.01
C VAL A 181 14.35 -17.75 -2.89
N ASP A 182 15.27 -18.18 -2.04
CA ASP A 182 15.81 -17.33 -0.99
C ASP A 182 16.50 -16.10 -1.59
N VAL A 183 16.24 -14.91 -1.02
CA VAL A 183 16.70 -13.65 -1.58
C VAL A 183 18.22 -13.50 -1.60
N ASP A 184 18.93 -14.07 -0.60
CA ASP A 184 20.40 -14.03 -0.55
C ASP A 184 21.02 -15.03 -1.56
N VAL A 185 20.31 -16.10 -1.91
CA VAL A 185 20.70 -17.01 -2.99
C VAL A 185 20.49 -16.35 -4.34
N TYR A 186 19.31 -15.75 -4.56
CA TYR A 186 18.97 -15.08 -5.81
C TYR A 186 19.90 -13.89 -6.10
N ALA A 187 20.30 -13.16 -5.07
CA ALA A 187 21.17 -12.00 -5.17
C ALA A 187 22.57 -12.32 -5.74
N LYS A 188 23.03 -13.56 -5.67
CA LYS A 188 24.35 -13.94 -6.23
C LYS A 188 24.46 -13.72 -7.74
N GLU A 189 23.34 -13.67 -8.42
CA GLU A 189 23.26 -13.43 -9.88
C GLU A 189 23.02 -11.97 -10.24
N TYR A 190 22.73 -11.11 -9.23
CA TYR A 190 22.28 -9.74 -9.46
C TYR A 190 23.02 -8.74 -8.57
N HIS A 191 23.84 -7.91 -9.18
CA HIS A 191 24.64 -6.89 -8.47
C HIS A 191 23.76 -5.92 -7.70
N GLU A 192 22.68 -5.45 -8.30
CA GLU A 192 21.78 -4.47 -7.70
C GLU A 192 21.13 -5.02 -6.42
N LEU A 193 20.66 -6.25 -6.45
CA LEU A 193 20.07 -6.89 -5.29
C LEU A 193 21.10 -7.15 -4.19
N THR A 194 22.32 -7.58 -4.55
CA THR A 194 23.44 -7.73 -3.61
C THR A 194 23.78 -6.42 -2.92
N ALA A 195 23.88 -5.32 -3.69
CA ALA A 195 24.15 -3.99 -3.15
C ALA A 195 23.04 -3.51 -2.22
N ALA A 196 21.76 -3.73 -2.58
CA ALA A 196 20.61 -3.41 -1.73
C ALA A 196 20.62 -4.21 -0.42
N LEU A 197 20.88 -5.52 -0.46
CA LEU A 197 20.96 -6.37 0.73
C LEU A 197 22.12 -5.98 1.67
N ALA A 198 23.20 -5.44 1.14
CA ALA A 198 24.31 -4.92 1.94
C ALA A 198 23.98 -3.55 2.58
N ALA A 199 23.07 -2.77 1.98
CA ALA A 199 22.70 -1.43 2.44
C ALA A 199 21.56 -1.42 3.46
N PHE A 200 20.68 -2.41 3.42
CA PHE A 200 19.46 -2.52 4.23
C PHE A 200 19.44 -3.82 5.05
#